data_3f6110449d0f3b1cb42f39b6a60a0a39
#
_entry.id   3f6110449d0f3b1cb42f39b6a60a0a39
#
_cell.length_a   1.000
_cell.length_b   1.000
_cell.length_c   1.000
_cell.angle_alpha   90.00
_cell.angle_beta   90.00
_cell.angle_gamma   90.00
#
_symmetry.space_group_name_H-M   'P 1'
#
loop_
_entity.id
_entity.type
_entity.pdbx_description
1 polymer ?
#
loop_
_entity_poly.entity_id
_entity_poly.type
_entity_poly.pdbx_seq_one_letter_code
_entity_poly.pdbx_strand_id
1 'polypeptide(L)'
;MFANAGAMAFGGMTGSSRMAQSPRFSMWRPQSLDADGVAQYELADLRAFSRDLERTAPVATGAISTRSSYIVAAGINLQSRIDAEELGLTDDQASAWQSFTERRFSMWAESPFADVHGELNFYEQQELALRSHDVSGDSFVLLAGKSRQGWPFRLATQIIEADRVSNPNGRMNAGTLVDGIERAIDGEPFRAHVAKYHPGKIIPGSANEWTPIDFLSASGRRNLLHLKKIKRPGQTRGLPILDPIIATIKQLTRYSDAEVDAAVNSAALALFVTMDAEAYTDILSYEEKTYRDKKAAEWDGVINSGKAINLMPGESVSSPTPGRPNPNFDPFFGAMLNICSIGLNMPKEILAKAFNASYSASRAALMDAWRTWKIERTWLARRMCQPIYEEWLADAVALGIIDAPGFFSDPFIRAAWCRSSWCGDGPGALDPLKEATAAEKRIEIGQTTLAEEIVAYDGGDWEQKHRQRAREVRDRERDGLQVPVGTKAPTSKPLSQQEKPDQSDDPEDPEDPDSSQLQLSLA
;
A
#
# COMPACT_ATOMS: atom_id res chain seq x y z
N MET A 1 32.54 -2.57 -46.59
CA MET A 1 33.30 -1.41 -46.05
C MET A 1 32.30 -0.35 -45.63
N PHE A 2 31.74 -0.48 -44.44
CA PHE A 2 31.08 0.62 -43.71
C PHE A 2 31.34 0.37 -42.24
N ALA A 3 32.38 1.02 -41.74
CA ALA A 3 32.62 1.14 -40.31
C ALA A 3 31.60 2.16 -39.77
N ASN A 4 30.58 1.68 -39.05
CA ASN A 4 29.75 2.54 -38.24
C ASN A 4 30.38 2.57 -36.86
N ALA A 5 31.22 3.56 -36.62
CA ALA A 5 31.61 3.97 -35.29
C ALA A 5 30.33 4.46 -34.59
N GLY A 6 29.80 3.62 -33.69
CA GLY A 6 28.76 4.02 -32.77
C GLY A 6 29.28 5.18 -31.93
N ALA A 7 28.97 6.40 -32.34
CA ALA A 7 29.05 7.55 -31.46
C ALA A 7 28.19 7.23 -30.26
N MET A 8 28.80 6.98 -29.11
CA MET A 8 28.10 7.11 -27.82
C MET A 8 27.62 8.56 -27.76
N ALA A 9 26.37 8.77 -28.16
CA ALA A 9 25.67 9.99 -27.83
C ALA A 9 25.48 9.98 -26.33
N PHE A 10 26.47 10.44 -25.60
CA PHE A 10 26.25 11.02 -24.28
C PHE A 10 25.17 12.07 -24.48
N GLY A 11 23.97 11.77 -24.01
CA GLY A 11 22.82 12.64 -24.11
C GLY A 11 23.26 14.05 -23.76
N GLY A 12 23.22 14.92 -24.75
CA GLY A 12 23.80 16.25 -24.68
C GLY A 12 23.33 16.96 -23.44
N MET A 13 24.29 17.37 -22.64
CA MET A 13 24.07 18.42 -21.64
C MET A 13 23.56 19.63 -22.41
N THR A 14 22.23 19.75 -22.57
CA THR A 14 21.64 20.95 -23.13
C THR A 14 21.72 22.03 -22.07
N GLY A 15 22.88 22.68 -21.95
CA GLY A 15 23.12 23.88 -21.15
C GLY A 15 22.28 25.08 -21.61
N SER A 16 21.33 24.86 -22.50
CA SER A 16 20.45 25.90 -23.07
C SER A 16 19.10 26.01 -22.37
N SER A 17 18.73 25.11 -21.45
CA SER A 17 17.45 25.26 -20.74
C SER A 17 17.54 26.39 -19.69
N ARG A 18 16.46 27.15 -19.54
CA ARG A 18 16.35 28.21 -18.49
C ARG A 18 16.62 27.66 -17.09
N MET A 19 16.33 26.38 -16.86
CA MET A 19 16.58 25.69 -15.58
C MET A 19 18.07 25.47 -15.33
N ALA A 20 18.83 25.05 -16.35
CA ALA A 20 20.27 24.83 -16.25
C ALA A 20 21.06 26.14 -16.05
N GLN A 21 20.49 27.28 -16.46
CA GLN A 21 21.09 28.62 -16.29
C GLN A 21 20.78 29.26 -14.94
N SER A 22 19.82 28.72 -14.18
CA SER A 22 19.49 29.24 -12.86
C SER A 22 20.55 28.84 -11.83
N PRO A 23 21.11 29.81 -11.04
CA PRO A 23 22.07 29.51 -9.98
C PRO A 23 21.53 28.49 -8.95
N ARG A 24 20.22 28.47 -8.73
CA ARG A 24 19.56 27.53 -7.79
C ARG A 24 19.60 26.09 -8.26
N PHE A 25 19.67 25.85 -9.58
CA PHE A 25 19.62 24.52 -10.17
C PHE A 25 20.90 24.15 -10.93
N SER A 26 21.98 24.93 -10.78
CA SER A 26 23.24 24.74 -11.50
C SER A 26 23.88 23.37 -11.24
N MET A 27 23.65 22.78 -10.06
CA MET A 27 24.12 21.46 -9.67
C MET A 27 23.14 20.33 -10.02
N TRP A 28 21.89 20.65 -10.39
CA TRP A 28 20.88 19.68 -10.75
C TRP A 28 20.94 19.41 -12.25
N ARG A 29 21.57 18.30 -12.60
CA ARG A 29 21.81 17.89 -14.00
C ARG A 29 21.25 16.49 -14.26
N PRO A 30 19.91 16.34 -14.40
CA PRO A 30 19.34 15.06 -14.71
C PRO A 30 19.80 14.55 -16.08
N GLN A 31 20.13 13.27 -16.17
CA GLN A 31 20.49 12.62 -17.42
C GLN A 31 19.22 12.23 -18.18
N SER A 32 19.24 12.42 -19.50
CA SER A 32 18.16 11.94 -20.38
C SER A 32 18.42 10.49 -20.74
N LEU A 33 18.02 9.58 -19.85
CA LEU A 33 18.10 8.14 -20.05
C LEU A 33 16.72 7.57 -20.41
N ASP A 34 16.70 6.42 -21.07
CA ASP A 34 15.51 5.62 -21.26
C ASP A 34 14.95 5.09 -19.92
N ALA A 35 13.82 4.40 -19.96
CA ALA A 35 13.17 3.93 -18.73
C ALA A 35 14.00 2.88 -17.97
N ASP A 36 14.73 2.03 -18.71
CA ASP A 36 15.55 0.97 -18.14
C ASP A 36 16.93 1.50 -17.72
N GLY A 37 17.48 2.50 -18.42
CA GLY A 37 18.76 3.11 -18.08
C GLY A 37 18.76 3.82 -16.73
N VAL A 38 17.63 4.43 -16.31
CA VAL A 38 17.49 4.98 -14.96
C VAL A 38 17.45 3.85 -13.91
N ALA A 39 16.66 2.81 -14.17
CA ALA A 39 16.49 1.70 -13.24
C ALA A 39 17.77 0.87 -13.08
N GLN A 40 18.56 0.70 -14.14
CA GLN A 40 19.74 -0.16 -14.17
C GLN A 40 20.75 0.14 -13.05
N TYR A 41 20.96 1.41 -12.73
CA TYR A 41 21.98 1.81 -11.76
C TYR A 41 21.45 1.93 -10.32
N GLU A 42 20.16 2.14 -10.16
CA GLU A 42 19.56 2.50 -8.86
C GLU A 42 18.64 1.41 -8.29
N LEU A 43 18.13 0.50 -9.12
CA LEU A 43 17.05 -0.43 -8.73
C LEU A 43 17.43 -1.35 -7.56
N ALA A 44 18.67 -1.87 -7.55
CA ALA A 44 19.14 -2.75 -6.48
C ALA A 44 19.22 -2.01 -5.13
N ASP A 45 19.75 -0.79 -5.16
CA ASP A 45 19.85 0.06 -3.96
C ASP A 45 18.47 0.52 -3.49
N LEU A 46 17.58 0.95 -4.41
CA LEU A 46 16.22 1.34 -4.09
C LEU A 46 15.44 0.22 -3.40
N ARG A 47 15.59 -1.01 -3.88
CA ARG A 47 14.99 -2.20 -3.24
C ARG A 47 15.56 -2.45 -1.85
N ALA A 48 16.88 -2.35 -1.71
CA ALA A 48 17.54 -2.53 -0.41
C ALA A 48 17.07 -1.47 0.61
N PHE A 49 17.04 -0.20 0.22
CA PHE A 49 16.55 0.89 1.07
C PHE A 49 15.05 0.74 1.38
N SER A 50 14.23 0.38 0.39
CA SER A 50 12.80 0.18 0.58
C SER A 50 12.50 -0.93 1.59
N ARG A 51 13.21 -2.06 1.52
CA ARG A 51 13.09 -3.18 2.48
C ARG A 51 13.57 -2.80 3.86
N ASP A 52 14.69 -2.06 3.96
CA ASP A 52 15.17 -1.59 5.26
C ASP A 52 14.17 -0.66 5.92
N LEU A 53 13.61 0.29 5.18
CA LEU A 53 12.59 1.21 5.69
C LEU A 53 11.29 0.50 6.06
N GLU A 54 10.85 -0.46 5.25
CA GLU A 54 9.65 -1.26 5.56
C GLU A 54 9.83 -2.03 6.87
N ARG A 55 11.03 -2.49 7.18
CA ARG A 55 11.36 -3.21 8.41
C ARG A 55 11.60 -2.28 9.61
N THR A 56 12.20 -1.10 9.42
CA THR A 56 12.73 -0.27 10.50
C THR A 56 11.96 1.03 10.73
N ALA A 57 11.27 1.56 9.73
CA ALA A 57 10.58 2.85 9.81
C ALA A 57 9.05 2.65 9.97
N PRO A 58 8.46 3.03 11.12
CA PRO A 58 7.02 2.83 11.38
C PRO A 58 6.09 3.41 10.32
N VAL A 59 6.46 4.55 9.72
CA VAL A 59 5.68 5.20 8.65
C VAL A 59 5.64 4.30 7.39
N ALA A 60 6.78 3.73 6.99
CA ALA A 60 6.85 2.84 5.83
C ALA A 60 6.11 1.53 6.09
N THR A 61 6.36 0.88 7.24
CA THR A 61 5.66 -0.35 7.66
C THR A 61 4.15 -0.14 7.70
N GLY A 62 3.71 0.98 8.31
CA GLY A 62 2.30 1.34 8.42
C GLY A 62 1.64 1.58 7.07
N ALA A 63 2.34 2.26 6.14
CA ALA A 63 1.85 2.52 4.80
C ALA A 63 1.65 1.23 3.99
N ILE A 64 2.65 0.34 3.96
CA ILE A 64 2.58 -0.95 3.25
C ILE A 64 1.46 -1.83 3.84
N SER A 65 1.39 -1.94 5.16
CA SER A 65 0.35 -2.73 5.84
C SER A 65 -1.05 -2.18 5.60
N THR A 66 -1.21 -0.85 5.61
CA THR A 66 -2.50 -0.20 5.32
C THR A 66 -2.94 -0.48 3.88
N ARG A 67 -2.03 -0.37 2.91
CA ARG A 67 -2.33 -0.70 1.51
C ARG A 67 -2.77 -2.15 1.36
N SER A 68 -2.04 -3.09 1.96
CA SER A 68 -2.40 -4.51 1.96
C SER A 68 -3.81 -4.74 2.52
N SER A 69 -4.10 -4.15 3.69
CA SER A 69 -5.40 -4.29 4.37
C SER A 69 -6.58 -3.73 3.58
N TYR A 70 -6.40 -2.66 2.80
CA TYR A 70 -7.50 -2.06 2.03
C TYR A 70 -7.60 -2.59 0.59
N ILE A 71 -6.50 -3.03 -0.01
CA ILE A 71 -6.50 -3.54 -1.39
C ILE A 71 -6.90 -5.00 -1.44
N VAL A 72 -6.28 -5.84 -0.64
CA VAL A 72 -6.51 -7.30 -0.61
C VAL A 72 -7.50 -7.65 0.50
N ALA A 73 -7.37 -7.08 1.69
CA ALA A 73 -8.15 -7.41 2.88
C ALA A 73 -8.10 -8.92 3.19
N ALA A 74 -9.26 -9.58 3.35
CA ALA A 74 -9.34 -11.03 3.56
C ALA A 74 -9.11 -11.84 2.28
N GLY A 75 -8.94 -11.19 1.13
CA GLY A 75 -8.73 -11.81 -0.17
C GLY A 75 -9.67 -11.26 -1.24
N ILE A 76 -9.20 -11.29 -2.48
CA ILE A 76 -9.99 -10.92 -3.65
C ILE A 76 -10.64 -12.19 -4.19
N ASN A 77 -11.96 -12.30 -4.05
CA ASN A 77 -12.74 -13.49 -4.34
C ASN A 77 -13.20 -13.52 -5.79
N LEU A 78 -13.26 -14.74 -6.34
CA LEU A 78 -13.78 -15.01 -7.66
C LEU A 78 -15.32 -14.95 -7.66
N GLN A 79 -15.88 -14.25 -8.62
CA GLN A 79 -17.25 -14.41 -9.07
C GLN A 79 -17.21 -14.80 -10.56
N SER A 80 -17.61 -16.00 -10.88
CA SER A 80 -17.70 -16.46 -12.27
C SER A 80 -18.83 -15.71 -12.97
N ARG A 81 -18.58 -15.22 -14.18
CA ARG A 81 -19.53 -14.44 -15.00
C ARG A 81 -19.40 -14.87 -16.44
N ILE A 82 -19.63 -16.17 -16.69
CA ILE A 82 -19.54 -16.73 -18.04
C ILE A 82 -20.50 -16.02 -19.00
N ASP A 83 -20.16 -16.03 -20.27
CA ASP A 83 -20.99 -15.47 -21.32
C ASP A 83 -22.00 -16.53 -21.79
N ALA A 84 -23.18 -16.53 -21.16
CA ALA A 84 -24.21 -17.56 -21.43
C ALA A 84 -24.72 -17.51 -22.87
N GLU A 85 -24.78 -16.32 -23.48
CA GLU A 85 -25.25 -16.13 -24.86
C GLU A 85 -24.24 -16.75 -25.84
N GLU A 86 -22.95 -16.46 -25.73
CA GLU A 86 -21.88 -17.02 -26.54
C GLU A 86 -21.77 -18.54 -26.39
N LEU A 87 -22.04 -19.05 -25.19
CA LEU A 87 -22.01 -20.49 -24.90
C LEU A 87 -23.30 -21.24 -25.24
N GLY A 88 -24.36 -20.54 -25.64
CA GLY A 88 -25.69 -21.14 -25.93
C GLY A 88 -26.35 -21.75 -24.68
N LEU A 89 -26.09 -21.22 -23.50
CA LEU A 89 -26.63 -21.70 -22.23
C LEU A 89 -27.84 -20.87 -21.80
N THR A 90 -28.77 -21.50 -21.09
CA THR A 90 -29.82 -20.77 -20.36
C THR A 90 -29.23 -20.12 -19.09
N ASP A 91 -29.88 -19.08 -18.55
CA ASP A 91 -29.46 -18.40 -17.31
C ASP A 91 -29.37 -19.38 -16.13
N ASP A 92 -30.28 -20.35 -16.02
CA ASP A 92 -30.25 -21.38 -14.98
C ASP A 92 -29.03 -22.29 -15.11
N GLN A 93 -28.71 -22.71 -16.35
CA GLN A 93 -27.51 -23.52 -16.62
C GLN A 93 -26.24 -22.76 -16.32
N ALA A 94 -26.18 -21.50 -16.74
CA ALA A 94 -25.05 -20.63 -16.46
C ALA A 94 -24.84 -20.42 -14.93
N SER A 95 -25.92 -20.11 -14.20
CA SER A 95 -25.85 -19.93 -12.74
C SER A 95 -25.43 -21.22 -12.01
N ALA A 96 -25.95 -22.38 -12.46
CA ALA A 96 -25.57 -23.68 -11.89
C ALA A 96 -24.08 -23.98 -12.10
N TRP A 97 -23.58 -23.76 -13.32
CA TRP A 97 -22.15 -23.95 -13.67
C TRP A 97 -21.24 -22.97 -12.91
N GLN A 98 -21.60 -21.70 -12.88
CA GLN A 98 -20.86 -20.67 -12.13
C GLN A 98 -20.72 -21.05 -10.66
N SER A 99 -21.82 -21.38 -10.00
CA SER A 99 -21.84 -21.79 -8.60
C SER A 99 -21.05 -23.08 -8.33
N PHE A 100 -21.04 -24.03 -9.29
CA PHE A 100 -20.23 -25.24 -9.18
C PHE A 100 -18.74 -24.90 -9.29
N THR A 101 -18.37 -24.09 -10.28
CA THR A 101 -16.98 -23.68 -10.54
C THR A 101 -16.40 -22.86 -9.39
N GLU A 102 -17.17 -21.90 -8.86
CA GLU A 102 -16.77 -21.10 -7.70
C GLU A 102 -16.47 -21.96 -6.47
N ARG A 103 -17.32 -22.95 -6.16
CA ARG A 103 -17.06 -23.89 -5.05
C ARG A 103 -15.79 -24.71 -5.27
N ARG A 104 -15.49 -25.12 -6.50
CA ARG A 104 -14.27 -25.85 -6.82
C ARG A 104 -13.03 -24.98 -6.75
N PHE A 105 -13.16 -23.73 -7.22
CA PHE A 105 -12.09 -22.75 -7.11
C PHE A 105 -11.82 -22.38 -5.64
N SER A 106 -12.84 -22.12 -4.84
CA SER A 106 -12.71 -21.84 -3.40
C SER A 106 -11.99 -22.97 -2.66
N MET A 107 -12.35 -24.23 -2.95
CA MET A 107 -11.65 -25.39 -2.40
C MET A 107 -10.15 -25.37 -2.70
N TRP A 108 -9.76 -24.97 -3.92
CA TRP A 108 -8.34 -24.82 -4.30
C TRP A 108 -7.73 -23.60 -3.65
N ALA A 109 -8.40 -22.46 -3.70
CA ALA A 109 -7.89 -21.16 -3.25
C ALA A 109 -7.67 -21.10 -1.73
N GLU A 110 -8.54 -21.72 -0.93
CA GLU A 110 -8.44 -21.78 0.53
C GLU A 110 -7.40 -22.79 1.03
N SER A 111 -6.98 -23.70 0.16
CA SER A 111 -6.00 -24.71 0.52
C SER A 111 -4.56 -24.17 0.45
N PRO A 112 -3.69 -24.53 1.40
CA PRO A 112 -2.27 -24.26 1.29
C PRO A 112 -1.62 -24.99 0.11
N PHE A 113 -2.32 -25.96 -0.49
CA PHE A 113 -1.85 -26.65 -1.70
C PHE A 113 -1.95 -25.79 -2.98
N ALA A 114 -2.57 -24.64 -2.91
CA ALA A 114 -2.45 -23.62 -3.95
C ALA A 114 -1.01 -23.08 -4.08
N ASP A 115 -0.20 -23.17 -3.02
CA ASP A 115 1.22 -22.82 -3.03
C ASP A 115 2.11 -24.04 -3.34
N VAL A 116 3.19 -23.81 -4.10
CA VAL A 116 4.22 -24.83 -4.38
C VAL A 116 4.85 -25.36 -3.10
N HIS A 117 5.08 -24.48 -2.11
CA HIS A 117 5.65 -24.86 -0.82
C HIS A 117 4.62 -25.53 0.11
N GLY A 118 3.33 -25.25 -0.08
CA GLY A 118 2.25 -25.75 0.75
C GLY A 118 2.10 -24.97 2.07
N GLU A 119 2.49 -23.69 2.07
CA GLU A 119 2.49 -22.83 3.24
C GLU A 119 1.37 -21.79 3.21
N LEU A 120 1.08 -21.23 2.03
CA LEU A 120 0.14 -20.14 1.84
C LEU A 120 -1.06 -20.56 1.00
N ASN A 121 -2.25 -20.13 1.37
CA ASN A 121 -3.40 -20.21 0.51
C ASN A 121 -3.35 -19.12 -0.59
N PHE A 122 -4.28 -19.15 -1.55
CA PHE A 122 -4.26 -18.21 -2.66
C PHE A 122 -4.49 -16.74 -2.24
N TYR A 123 -5.26 -16.51 -1.19
CA TYR A 123 -5.55 -15.17 -0.68
C TYR A 123 -4.34 -14.57 0.04
N GLU A 124 -3.63 -15.37 0.82
CA GLU A 124 -2.35 -14.97 1.44
C GLU A 124 -1.27 -14.70 0.38
N GLN A 125 -1.29 -15.46 -0.71
CA GLN A 125 -0.39 -15.20 -1.84
C GLN A 125 -0.71 -13.89 -2.57
N GLN A 126 -1.99 -13.46 -2.65
CA GLN A 126 -2.35 -12.14 -3.18
C GLN A 126 -1.74 -11.02 -2.34
N GLU A 127 -1.81 -11.14 -1.02
CA GLU A 127 -1.20 -10.18 -0.10
C GLU A 127 0.33 -10.16 -0.26
N LEU A 128 0.97 -11.31 -0.24
CA LEU A 128 2.42 -11.42 -0.41
C LEU A 128 2.89 -10.85 -1.75
N ALA A 129 2.16 -11.10 -2.84
CA ALA A 129 2.47 -10.58 -4.17
C ALA A 129 2.35 -9.05 -4.23
N LEU A 130 1.29 -8.48 -3.65
CA LEU A 130 1.12 -7.04 -3.54
C LEU A 130 2.23 -6.40 -2.70
N ARG A 131 2.52 -6.96 -1.53
CA ARG A 131 3.57 -6.48 -0.63
C ARG A 131 4.94 -6.54 -1.30
N SER A 132 5.27 -7.64 -1.98
CA SER A 132 6.50 -7.78 -2.74
C SER A 132 6.61 -6.75 -3.87
N HIS A 133 5.51 -6.51 -4.60
CA HIS A 133 5.43 -5.44 -5.60
C HIS A 133 5.64 -4.06 -4.98
N ASP A 134 4.97 -3.74 -3.89
CA ASP A 134 5.04 -2.42 -3.27
C ASP A 134 6.44 -2.12 -2.72
N VAL A 135 7.08 -3.11 -2.10
CA VAL A 135 8.41 -2.95 -1.48
C VAL A 135 9.55 -3.04 -2.50
N SER A 136 9.43 -3.93 -3.49
CA SER A 136 10.52 -4.21 -4.44
C SER A 136 10.29 -3.63 -5.84
N GLY A 137 9.11 -3.06 -6.11
CA GLY A 137 8.72 -2.48 -7.39
C GLY A 137 8.07 -3.48 -8.33
N ASP A 138 8.42 -4.75 -8.24
CA ASP A 138 7.78 -5.83 -8.98
C ASP A 138 7.77 -7.15 -8.19
N SER A 139 6.95 -8.09 -8.66
CA SER A 139 6.84 -9.44 -8.13
C SER A 139 6.59 -10.41 -9.28
N PHE A 140 7.03 -11.65 -9.12
CA PHE A 140 6.82 -12.69 -10.12
C PHE A 140 6.03 -13.83 -9.53
N VAL A 141 5.10 -14.40 -10.31
CA VAL A 141 4.31 -15.55 -9.92
C VAL A 141 4.55 -16.68 -10.91
N LEU A 142 5.19 -17.74 -10.44
CA LEU A 142 5.39 -18.96 -11.22
C LEU A 142 4.13 -19.84 -11.10
N LEU A 143 3.63 -20.32 -12.22
CA LEU A 143 2.53 -21.26 -12.32
C LEU A 143 3.09 -22.66 -12.58
N ALA A 144 3.15 -23.48 -11.54
CA ALA A 144 3.73 -24.82 -11.60
C ALA A 144 2.68 -25.90 -11.58
N GLY A 145 2.94 -26.98 -12.31
CA GLY A 145 2.16 -28.22 -12.19
C GLY A 145 2.74 -29.11 -11.09
N LYS A 146 2.03 -29.28 -9.97
CA LYS A 146 2.46 -30.12 -8.85
C LYS A 146 1.37 -31.09 -8.42
N SER A 147 1.53 -32.36 -8.75
CA SER A 147 0.61 -33.40 -8.27
C SER A 147 0.88 -33.74 -6.80
N ARG A 148 -0.20 -33.84 -6.00
CA ARG A 148 -0.16 -34.23 -4.60
C ARG A 148 -1.15 -35.35 -4.35
N GLN A 149 -0.76 -36.29 -3.50
CA GLN A 149 -1.62 -37.45 -3.18
C GLN A 149 -2.92 -37.00 -2.48
N GLY A 150 -4.06 -37.48 -2.99
CA GLY A 150 -5.37 -37.11 -2.44
C GLY A 150 -5.86 -35.71 -2.80
N TRP A 151 -5.12 -34.97 -3.62
CA TRP A 151 -5.50 -33.63 -4.05
C TRP A 151 -5.88 -33.61 -5.54
N PRO A 152 -7.07 -33.07 -5.92
CA PRO A 152 -7.55 -33.22 -7.29
C PRO A 152 -6.91 -32.25 -8.28
N PHE A 153 -6.35 -31.10 -7.83
CA PHE A 153 -5.79 -30.07 -8.68
C PHE A 153 -4.28 -30.21 -8.80
N ARG A 154 -3.74 -29.83 -9.97
CA ARG A 154 -2.30 -29.83 -10.22
C ARG A 154 -1.68 -28.44 -10.20
N LEU A 155 -2.47 -27.39 -10.52
CA LEU A 155 -1.94 -26.04 -10.48
C LEU A 155 -1.54 -25.67 -9.06
N ALA A 156 -0.30 -25.18 -8.92
CA ALA A 156 0.23 -24.54 -7.71
C ALA A 156 1.00 -23.30 -8.14
N THR A 157 0.95 -22.24 -7.35
CA THR A 157 1.62 -20.97 -7.62
C THR A 157 2.78 -20.76 -6.66
N GLN A 158 3.81 -20.01 -7.09
CA GLN A 158 4.93 -19.64 -6.25
C GLN A 158 5.25 -18.17 -6.47
N ILE A 159 5.25 -17.39 -5.39
CA ILE A 159 5.73 -16.01 -5.45
C ILE A 159 7.26 -16.01 -5.44
N ILE A 160 7.86 -15.34 -6.42
CA ILE A 160 9.30 -15.22 -6.58
C ILE A 160 9.70 -13.77 -6.31
N GLU A 161 10.67 -13.61 -5.41
CA GLU A 161 11.22 -12.29 -5.07
C GLU A 161 11.90 -11.64 -6.27
N ALA A 162 11.69 -10.34 -6.42
CA ALA A 162 12.16 -9.54 -7.56
C ALA A 162 13.66 -9.67 -7.86
N ASP A 163 14.49 -9.78 -6.81
CA ASP A 163 15.96 -9.87 -6.95
C ASP A 163 16.43 -11.23 -7.47
N ARG A 164 15.61 -12.27 -7.32
CA ARG A 164 15.91 -13.57 -7.92
C ARG A 164 15.80 -13.57 -9.44
N VAL A 165 15.06 -12.61 -10.01
CA VAL A 165 15.04 -12.38 -11.46
C VAL A 165 16.13 -11.37 -11.79
N SER A 166 17.26 -11.87 -12.28
CA SER A 166 18.47 -11.08 -12.52
C SER A 166 19.29 -11.67 -13.66
N ASN A 167 20.19 -10.86 -14.20
CA ASN A 167 21.07 -11.33 -15.26
C ASN A 167 22.00 -12.47 -14.77
N PRO A 168 22.09 -13.59 -15.52
CA PRO A 168 22.96 -14.69 -15.14
C PRO A 168 24.40 -14.25 -14.93
N ASN A 169 25.03 -14.74 -13.87
CA ASN A 169 26.44 -14.48 -13.55
C ASN A 169 26.81 -12.99 -13.41
N GLY A 170 25.86 -12.13 -13.03
CA GLY A 170 26.13 -10.69 -12.87
C GLY A 170 26.44 -9.94 -14.16
N ARG A 171 26.01 -10.47 -15.31
CA ARG A 171 26.19 -9.78 -16.61
C ARG A 171 25.48 -8.44 -16.59
N MET A 172 26.07 -7.45 -17.24
CA MET A 172 25.38 -6.18 -17.48
C MET A 172 24.26 -6.35 -18.51
N ASN A 173 23.30 -5.42 -18.48
CA ASN A 173 22.26 -5.35 -19.50
C ASN A 173 22.90 -5.21 -20.89
N ALA A 174 22.50 -6.05 -21.82
CA ALA A 174 23.03 -6.03 -23.17
C ALA A 174 22.02 -6.61 -24.18
N GLY A 175 21.81 -5.91 -25.27
CA GLY A 175 20.93 -6.36 -26.37
C GLY A 175 19.49 -6.54 -25.88
N THR A 176 18.99 -7.77 -25.93
CA THR A 176 17.62 -8.14 -25.54
C THR A 176 17.49 -8.47 -24.05
N LEU A 177 18.59 -8.67 -23.32
CA LEU A 177 18.58 -9.02 -21.89
C LEU A 177 18.69 -7.77 -21.02
N VAL A 178 17.64 -7.49 -20.25
CA VAL A 178 17.56 -6.35 -19.33
C VAL A 178 17.08 -6.85 -17.97
N ASP A 179 17.93 -6.71 -16.95
CA ASP A 179 17.64 -7.04 -15.54
C ASP A 179 16.96 -8.40 -15.35
N GLY A 180 17.49 -9.42 -16.02
CA GLY A 180 17.02 -10.80 -15.95
C GLY A 180 15.84 -11.13 -16.87
N ILE A 181 15.39 -10.20 -17.69
CA ILE A 181 14.29 -10.40 -18.63
C ILE A 181 14.79 -10.28 -20.06
N GLU A 182 14.56 -11.32 -20.88
CA GLU A 182 14.79 -11.28 -22.31
C GLU A 182 13.55 -10.76 -23.03
N ARG A 183 13.78 -9.83 -23.96
CA ARG A 183 12.74 -9.21 -24.78
C ARG A 183 13.00 -9.49 -26.26
N ALA A 184 11.94 -9.67 -27.01
CA ALA A 184 12.02 -9.76 -28.47
C ALA A 184 12.35 -8.38 -29.09
N ILE A 185 12.60 -8.35 -30.39
CA ILE A 185 12.97 -7.12 -31.13
C ILE A 185 11.86 -6.05 -31.03
N ASP A 186 10.61 -6.46 -30.99
CA ASP A 186 9.43 -5.60 -30.80
C ASP A 186 9.23 -5.14 -29.36
N GLY A 187 10.05 -5.64 -28.43
CA GLY A 187 10.02 -5.30 -27.02
C GLY A 187 9.13 -6.21 -26.17
N GLU A 188 8.52 -7.26 -26.71
CA GLU A 188 7.75 -8.22 -25.94
C GLU A 188 8.65 -9.05 -25.01
N PRO A 189 8.39 -9.12 -23.69
CA PRO A 189 9.13 -9.99 -22.80
C PRO A 189 8.73 -11.44 -23.03
N PHE A 190 9.69 -12.32 -23.35
CA PHE A 190 9.39 -13.72 -23.60
C PHE A 190 10.01 -14.68 -22.58
N ARG A 191 11.10 -14.28 -21.89
CA ARG A 191 11.82 -15.14 -20.93
C ARG A 191 12.34 -14.36 -19.73
N ALA A 192 12.32 -15.00 -18.56
CA ALA A 192 12.96 -14.49 -17.36
C ALA A 192 14.02 -15.48 -16.84
N HIS A 193 15.14 -14.96 -16.36
CA HIS A 193 16.20 -15.75 -15.72
C HIS A 193 16.02 -15.70 -14.21
N VAL A 194 15.60 -16.82 -13.63
CA VAL A 194 15.32 -16.94 -12.20
C VAL A 194 16.49 -17.61 -11.49
N ALA A 195 17.13 -16.89 -10.58
CA ALA A 195 18.18 -17.42 -9.73
C ALA A 195 17.60 -18.42 -8.72
N LYS A 196 18.30 -19.52 -8.49
CA LYS A 196 17.92 -20.57 -7.54
C LYS A 196 17.83 -20.01 -6.12
N TYR A 197 18.75 -19.14 -5.75
CA TYR A 197 18.79 -18.48 -4.45
C TYR A 197 18.78 -16.95 -4.64
N HIS A 198 18.37 -16.24 -3.58
CA HIS A 198 18.51 -14.78 -3.55
C HIS A 198 19.98 -14.39 -3.76
N PRO A 199 20.30 -13.39 -4.59
CA PRO A 199 21.70 -12.99 -4.88
C PRO A 199 22.52 -12.65 -3.62
N GLY A 200 21.87 -12.11 -2.58
CA GLY A 200 22.50 -11.83 -1.29
C GLY A 200 22.72 -13.05 -0.38
N LYS A 201 22.27 -14.26 -0.78
CA LYS A 201 22.49 -15.47 -0.01
C LYS A 201 23.84 -16.08 -0.37
N ILE A 202 24.78 -16.00 0.56
CA ILE A 202 26.10 -16.62 0.41
C ILE A 202 26.02 -18.07 0.84
N ILE A 203 26.24 -19.00 -0.11
CA ILE A 203 26.33 -20.44 0.18
C ILE A 203 27.79 -20.84 -0.11
N PRO A 204 28.57 -21.21 0.92
CA PRO A 204 29.96 -21.63 0.70
C PRO A 204 30.06 -22.81 -0.28
N GLY A 205 30.91 -22.68 -1.29
CA GLY A 205 31.17 -23.74 -2.27
C GLY A 205 30.08 -23.94 -3.34
N SER A 206 29.03 -23.10 -3.40
CA SER A 206 28.00 -23.19 -4.44
C SER A 206 27.88 -21.87 -5.21
N ALA A 207 28.00 -21.94 -6.54
CA ALA A 207 27.62 -20.83 -7.40
C ALA A 207 26.10 -20.75 -7.52
N ASN A 208 25.55 -19.53 -7.63
CA ASN A 208 24.14 -19.36 -7.93
C ASN A 208 23.88 -19.81 -9.38
N GLU A 209 22.81 -20.53 -9.59
CA GLU A 209 22.38 -21.02 -10.89
C GLU A 209 21.11 -20.28 -11.32
N TRP A 210 21.00 -19.96 -12.60
CA TRP A 210 19.81 -19.31 -13.17
C TRP A 210 19.07 -20.29 -14.07
N THR A 211 17.77 -20.44 -13.82
CA THR A 211 16.87 -21.20 -14.66
C THR A 211 16.13 -20.24 -15.59
N PRO A 212 16.26 -20.35 -16.91
CA PRO A 212 15.44 -19.60 -17.83
C PRO A 212 14.01 -20.14 -17.83
N ILE A 213 13.03 -19.26 -17.65
CA ILE A 213 11.60 -19.57 -17.63
C ILE A 213 10.92 -18.68 -18.66
N ASP A 214 10.30 -19.30 -19.66
CA ASP A 214 9.50 -18.59 -20.65
C ASP A 214 8.19 -18.14 -20.04
N PHE A 215 7.73 -16.90 -20.32
CA PHE A 215 6.44 -16.39 -19.83
C PHE A 215 5.28 -17.22 -20.33
N LEU A 216 5.35 -17.64 -21.59
CA LEU A 216 4.39 -18.54 -22.23
C LEU A 216 5.09 -19.82 -22.69
N SER A 217 4.45 -20.96 -22.50
CA SER A 217 4.87 -22.22 -23.09
C SER A 217 4.60 -22.23 -24.60
N ALA A 218 5.15 -23.20 -25.31
CA ALA A 218 4.86 -23.42 -26.74
C ALA A 218 3.35 -23.68 -27.04
N SER A 219 2.58 -24.14 -26.04
CA SER A 219 1.13 -24.32 -26.14
C SER A 219 0.31 -23.07 -25.80
N GLY A 220 0.97 -21.94 -25.53
CA GLY A 220 0.30 -20.70 -25.10
C GLY A 220 -0.10 -20.66 -23.60
N ARG A 221 0.23 -21.71 -22.83
CA ARG A 221 0.01 -21.72 -21.39
C ARG A 221 0.94 -20.75 -20.69
N ARG A 222 0.44 -20.01 -19.72
CA ARG A 222 1.26 -19.12 -18.90
C ARG A 222 2.07 -19.91 -17.88
N ASN A 223 3.40 -19.68 -17.87
CA ASN A 223 4.30 -20.26 -16.86
C ASN A 223 4.68 -19.24 -15.79
N LEU A 224 4.78 -17.96 -16.16
CA LEU A 224 5.25 -16.90 -15.29
C LEU A 224 4.42 -15.63 -15.49
N LEU A 225 4.01 -15.00 -14.41
CA LEU A 225 3.40 -13.68 -14.42
C LEU A 225 4.40 -12.67 -13.86
N HIS A 226 4.43 -11.49 -14.44
CA HIS A 226 5.24 -10.36 -13.97
C HIS A 226 4.32 -9.23 -13.53
N LEU A 227 4.22 -9.03 -12.23
CA LEU A 227 3.42 -8.00 -11.59
C LEU A 227 4.26 -6.74 -11.45
N LYS A 228 4.07 -5.79 -12.33
CA LYS A 228 4.75 -4.48 -12.32
C LYS A 228 3.82 -3.38 -12.80
N LYS A 229 4.09 -2.15 -12.36
CA LYS A 229 3.47 -0.95 -12.91
C LYS A 229 4.40 -0.26 -13.87
N ILE A 230 3.92 -0.05 -15.08
CA ILE A 230 4.66 0.65 -16.13
C ILE A 230 4.36 2.15 -15.97
N LYS A 231 5.35 2.93 -15.55
CA LYS A 231 5.27 4.39 -15.42
C LYS A 231 5.82 5.11 -16.67
N ARG A 232 6.70 4.43 -17.44
CA ARG A 232 7.28 4.94 -18.68
C ARG A 232 7.21 3.87 -19.76
N PRO A 233 6.91 4.23 -21.03
CA PRO A 233 7.00 3.29 -22.15
C PRO A 233 8.39 2.62 -22.21
N GLY A 234 8.42 1.34 -22.51
CA GLY A 234 9.67 0.55 -22.58
C GLY A 234 10.23 0.07 -21.25
N GLN A 235 9.63 0.41 -20.12
CA GLN A 235 10.08 0.00 -18.80
C GLN A 235 10.01 -1.52 -18.60
N THR A 236 11.14 -2.14 -18.29
CA THR A 236 11.26 -3.60 -18.07
C THR A 236 10.96 -3.98 -16.63
N ARG A 237 11.48 -3.27 -15.65
CA ARG A 237 11.31 -3.55 -14.21
C ARG A 237 10.48 -2.46 -13.51
N GLY A 238 9.77 -2.83 -12.45
CA GLY A 238 9.05 -1.89 -11.60
C GLY A 238 9.97 -1.18 -10.60
N LEU A 239 9.50 -0.05 -10.06
CA LEU A 239 10.17 0.70 -9.00
C LEU A 239 9.35 0.60 -7.71
N PRO A 240 10.01 0.49 -6.52
CA PRO A 240 9.34 0.50 -5.22
C PRO A 240 8.39 1.69 -5.07
N ILE A 241 7.28 1.51 -4.36
CA ILE A 241 6.36 2.64 -4.11
C ILE A 241 6.95 3.68 -3.15
N LEU A 242 7.91 3.26 -2.31
CA LEU A 242 8.63 4.12 -1.38
C LEU A 242 9.69 5.00 -2.06
N ASP A 243 10.07 4.71 -3.30
CA ASP A 243 11.12 5.42 -4.05
C ASP A 243 11.08 6.96 -3.86
N PRO A 244 9.96 7.67 -4.13
CA PRO A 244 9.94 9.13 -4.03
C PRO A 244 10.08 9.68 -2.60
N ILE A 245 9.94 8.83 -1.59
CA ILE A 245 9.91 9.24 -0.17
C ILE A 245 10.96 8.57 0.71
N ILE A 246 11.84 7.74 0.16
CA ILE A 246 12.92 7.06 0.89
C ILE A 246 13.73 8.07 1.71
N ALA A 247 14.21 9.14 1.07
CA ALA A 247 15.00 10.18 1.74
C ALA A 247 14.21 10.91 2.82
N THR A 248 12.93 11.21 2.55
CA THR A 248 12.03 11.91 3.47
C THR A 248 11.78 11.08 4.74
N ILE A 249 11.47 9.80 4.59
CA ILE A 249 11.25 8.89 5.73
C ILE A 249 12.52 8.75 6.56
N LYS A 250 13.69 8.62 5.91
CA LYS A 250 14.96 8.51 6.62
C LYS A 250 15.29 9.77 7.41
N GLN A 251 15.04 10.95 6.85
CA GLN A 251 15.21 12.23 7.54
C GLN A 251 14.23 12.37 8.71
N LEU A 252 12.97 11.95 8.54
CA LEU A 252 11.97 11.97 9.60
C LEU A 252 12.38 11.09 10.79
N THR A 253 12.87 9.88 10.52
CA THR A 253 13.38 8.97 11.55
C THR A 253 14.56 9.62 12.30
N ARG A 254 15.57 10.13 11.57
CA ARG A 254 16.71 10.81 12.18
C ARG A 254 16.33 12.02 13.03
N TYR A 255 15.35 12.79 12.57
CA TYR A 255 14.86 13.95 13.33
C TYR A 255 14.17 13.52 14.62
N SER A 256 13.34 12.48 14.55
CA SER A 256 12.68 11.91 15.73
C SER A 256 13.70 11.38 16.75
N ASP A 257 14.70 10.63 16.30
CA ASP A 257 15.77 10.11 17.16
C ASP A 257 16.54 11.25 17.83
N ALA A 258 16.95 12.27 17.04
CA ALA A 258 17.66 13.43 17.56
C ALA A 258 16.83 14.25 18.57
N GLU A 259 15.51 14.31 18.39
CA GLU A 259 14.62 15.00 19.32
C GLU A 259 14.48 14.25 20.65
N VAL A 260 14.41 12.90 20.58
CA VAL A 260 14.43 12.04 21.77
C VAL A 260 15.75 12.16 22.51
N ASP A 261 16.89 12.09 21.80
CA ASP A 261 18.22 12.26 22.39
C ASP A 261 18.36 13.63 23.06
N ALA A 262 17.88 14.68 22.41
CA ALA A 262 17.91 16.03 22.97
C ALA A 262 16.98 16.17 24.19
N ALA A 263 15.83 15.49 24.20
CA ALA A 263 14.94 15.46 25.37
C ALA A 263 15.60 14.74 26.56
N VAL A 264 16.22 13.58 26.31
CA VAL A 264 16.99 12.83 27.32
C VAL A 264 18.15 13.66 27.86
N ASN A 265 18.96 14.28 27.00
CA ASN A 265 20.06 15.15 27.39
C ASN A 265 19.57 16.36 28.18
N SER A 266 18.43 16.95 27.78
CA SER A 266 17.82 18.07 28.51
C SER A 266 17.36 17.70 29.91
N ALA A 267 16.83 16.48 30.06
CA ALA A 267 16.42 15.96 31.36
C ALA A 267 17.61 15.63 32.28
N ALA A 268 18.78 15.34 31.67
CA ALA A 268 20.03 15.08 32.39
C ALA A 268 20.87 16.35 32.67
N LEU A 269 20.52 17.51 32.04
CA LEU A 269 21.26 18.76 32.22
C LEU A 269 21.08 19.28 33.62
N ALA A 270 22.19 19.27 34.34
CA ALA A 270 22.35 19.83 35.65
C ALA A 270 22.54 21.36 35.61
N LEU A 271 22.43 21.94 36.75
CA LEU A 271 22.70 23.37 36.99
C LEU A 271 24.16 23.70 36.75
N PHE A 272 24.46 24.78 36.02
CA PHE A 272 25.80 25.31 35.93
C PHE A 272 25.99 26.33 37.06
N VAL A 273 27.01 26.12 37.90
CA VAL A 273 27.46 27.11 38.87
C VAL A 273 28.54 27.92 38.18
N THR A 274 28.28 29.21 37.96
CA THR A 274 29.21 30.13 37.34
C THR A 274 29.62 31.17 38.37
N MET A 275 30.89 31.59 38.34
CA MET A 275 31.44 32.66 39.18
C MET A 275 32.13 33.69 38.28
N ASP A 276 31.92 34.96 38.59
CA ASP A 276 32.63 36.02 37.89
C ASP A 276 34.13 35.97 38.26
N ALA A 277 35.01 36.14 37.27
CA ALA A 277 36.45 36.08 37.47
C ALA A 277 36.97 37.12 38.45
N GLU A 278 36.33 38.29 38.48
CA GLU A 278 36.65 39.35 39.43
C GLU A 278 36.27 38.98 40.88
N ALA A 279 35.08 38.36 41.03
CA ALA A 279 34.62 37.87 42.33
C ALA A 279 35.53 36.74 42.87
N TYR A 280 36.05 35.88 41.97
CA TYR A 280 36.98 34.81 42.36
C TYR A 280 38.32 35.34 42.89
N THR A 281 38.83 36.45 42.36
CA THR A 281 40.11 37.01 42.77
C THR A 281 40.01 37.91 43.99
N ASP A 282 38.93 38.70 44.12
CA ASP A 282 38.83 39.79 45.06
C ASP A 282 38.03 39.51 46.32
N ILE A 283 37.03 38.55 46.20
CA ILE A 283 36.09 38.30 47.31
C ILE A 283 36.47 37.06 48.13
N LEU A 284 37.11 36.06 47.52
CA LEU A 284 37.41 34.79 48.18
C LEU A 284 38.81 34.80 48.80
N SER A 285 38.91 34.42 50.10
CA SER A 285 40.17 34.14 50.76
C SER A 285 40.90 32.93 50.19
N TYR A 286 42.18 32.77 50.45
CA TYR A 286 42.92 31.58 49.99
C TYR A 286 42.33 30.25 50.52
N GLU A 287 41.83 30.26 51.76
CA GLU A 287 41.22 29.10 52.38
C GLU A 287 39.87 28.70 51.68
N GLU A 288 39.07 29.70 51.33
CA GLU A 288 37.80 29.52 50.63
C GLU A 288 38.03 29.01 49.20
N LYS A 289 39.04 29.49 48.50
CA LYS A 289 39.47 29.00 47.19
C LYS A 289 39.87 27.52 47.26
N THR A 290 40.71 27.17 48.24
CA THR A 290 41.18 25.82 48.45
C THR A 290 40.02 24.86 48.80
N TYR A 291 39.08 25.31 49.64
CA TYR A 291 37.89 24.53 50.01
C TYR A 291 36.99 24.29 48.81
N ARG A 292 36.80 25.30 47.97
CA ARG A 292 36.01 25.20 46.75
C ARG A 292 36.61 24.21 45.75
N ASP A 293 37.93 24.34 45.48
CA ASP A 293 38.64 23.49 44.55
C ASP A 293 38.60 22.01 45.00
N LYS A 294 38.70 21.78 46.33
CA LYS A 294 38.57 20.46 46.92
C LYS A 294 37.17 19.92 46.76
N LYS A 295 36.12 20.72 47.00
CA LYS A 295 34.72 20.32 46.77
C LYS A 295 34.39 20.09 45.31
N ALA A 296 34.92 20.88 44.39
CA ALA A 296 34.77 20.69 42.97
C ALA A 296 35.42 19.40 42.48
N ALA A 297 36.58 19.04 43.06
CA ALA A 297 37.27 17.77 42.77
C ALA A 297 36.58 16.54 43.39
N GLU A 298 35.87 16.71 44.51
CA GLU A 298 35.09 15.64 45.17
C GLU A 298 33.71 15.43 44.55
N TRP A 299 33.28 16.31 43.62
CA TRP A 299 31.96 16.18 43.00
C TRP A 299 31.94 15.10 41.93
N ASP A 300 31.10 14.11 42.12
CA ASP A 300 30.90 12.97 41.22
C ASP A 300 30.06 13.28 39.97
N GLY A 301 29.66 14.55 39.78
CA GLY A 301 28.83 14.95 38.63
C GLY A 301 27.36 14.50 38.73
N VAL A 302 26.92 13.89 39.82
CA VAL A 302 25.56 13.38 39.98
C VAL A 302 24.75 14.29 40.90
N ILE A 303 23.67 14.85 40.38
CA ILE A 303 22.66 15.56 41.17
C ILE A 303 21.52 14.60 41.49
N ASN A 304 21.47 14.13 42.74
CA ASN A 304 20.34 13.35 43.23
C ASN A 304 19.17 14.29 43.58
N SER A 305 17.95 13.84 43.27
CA SER A 305 16.71 14.56 43.58
C SER A 305 16.67 14.97 45.05
N GLY A 306 16.52 16.27 45.33
CA GLY A 306 16.42 16.83 46.69
C GLY A 306 17.73 17.31 47.33
N LYS A 307 18.86 17.25 46.64
CA LYS A 307 20.10 17.90 47.15
C LYS A 307 20.05 19.42 46.93
N ALA A 308 20.20 20.18 48.03
CA ALA A 308 20.41 21.61 47.96
C ALA A 308 21.90 21.89 47.63
N ILE A 309 22.17 22.73 46.64
CA ILE A 309 23.49 23.20 46.29
C ILE A 309 23.72 24.48 47.10
N ASN A 310 24.65 24.43 48.03
CA ASN A 310 25.09 25.63 48.76
C ASN A 310 26.06 26.42 47.89
N LEU A 311 25.63 27.61 47.49
CA LEU A 311 26.45 28.57 46.72
C LEU A 311 27.32 29.38 47.64
N MET A 312 28.52 29.69 47.20
CA MET A 312 29.42 30.65 47.87
C MET A 312 29.16 32.08 47.42
N PRO A 313 29.58 33.08 48.19
CA PRO A 313 29.45 34.47 47.76
C PRO A 313 30.07 34.68 46.37
N GLY A 314 29.31 35.29 45.46
CA GLY A 314 29.71 35.53 44.07
C GLY A 314 29.42 34.39 43.09
N GLU A 315 28.93 33.25 43.56
CA GLU A 315 28.45 32.18 42.66
C GLU A 315 27.01 32.44 42.27
N SER A 316 26.73 32.23 40.99
CA SER A 316 25.38 32.24 40.45
C SER A 316 25.07 30.89 39.78
N VAL A 317 23.82 30.44 39.91
CA VAL A 317 23.35 29.25 39.21
C VAL A 317 22.65 29.68 37.95
N SER A 318 23.18 29.26 36.82
CA SER A 318 22.44 29.32 35.57
C SER A 318 21.87 27.94 35.25
N SER A 319 20.58 27.86 35.17
CA SER A 319 19.91 26.72 34.57
C SER A 319 19.79 27.04 33.09
N PRO A 320 20.47 26.30 32.18
CA PRO A 320 20.10 26.42 30.78
C PRO A 320 18.66 26.02 30.69
N THR A 321 17.80 26.94 30.30
CA THR A 321 16.41 26.61 29.94
C THR A 321 16.47 25.94 28.57
N PRO A 322 16.55 24.61 28.48
CA PRO A 322 16.38 23.99 27.19
C PRO A 322 14.98 24.39 26.75
N GLY A 323 14.82 24.98 25.59
CA GLY A 323 13.49 25.33 25.02
C GLY A 323 12.66 24.09 24.73
N ARG A 324 12.46 23.27 25.75
CA ARG A 324 11.76 21.98 25.70
C ARG A 324 10.50 22.02 26.58
N PRO A 325 9.39 21.35 26.10
CA PRO A 325 9.24 20.61 24.84
C PRO A 325 9.35 21.52 23.61
N ASN A 326 9.90 20.98 22.51
CA ASN A 326 10.07 21.74 21.27
C ASN A 326 8.69 21.99 20.61
N PRO A 327 8.17 23.22 20.59
CA PRO A 327 6.84 23.52 20.05
C PRO A 327 6.76 23.32 18.52
N ASN A 328 7.90 23.26 17.85
CA ASN A 328 7.98 23.07 16.40
C ASN A 328 8.07 21.59 15.99
N PHE A 329 8.17 20.64 16.94
CA PHE A 329 8.27 19.21 16.61
C PHE A 329 7.02 18.70 15.88
N ASP A 330 5.84 18.84 16.47
CA ASP A 330 4.60 18.35 15.90
C ASP A 330 4.26 18.99 14.54
N PRO A 331 4.35 20.33 14.35
CA PRO A 331 4.13 20.95 13.06
C PRO A 331 5.10 20.46 11.98
N PHE A 332 6.39 20.32 12.32
CA PHE A 332 7.40 19.84 11.37
C PHE A 332 7.18 18.37 11.01
N PHE A 333 6.98 17.51 12.02
CA PHE A 333 6.67 16.09 11.82
C PHE A 333 5.42 15.93 10.95
N GLY A 334 4.36 16.70 11.23
CA GLY A 334 3.15 16.73 10.46
C GLY A 334 3.33 17.17 9.01
N ALA A 335 4.20 18.16 8.75
CA ALA A 335 4.53 18.60 7.40
C ALA A 335 5.29 17.52 6.62
N MET A 336 6.24 16.84 7.24
CA MET A 336 6.96 15.72 6.62
C MET A 336 6.05 14.52 6.32
N LEU A 337 5.10 14.20 7.22
CA LEU A 337 4.08 13.20 6.95
C LEU A 337 3.18 13.58 5.77
N ASN A 338 2.85 14.86 5.58
CA ASN A 338 2.12 15.31 4.40
C ASN A 338 2.90 15.04 3.11
N ILE A 339 4.21 15.28 3.09
CA ILE A 339 5.05 14.96 1.92
C ILE A 339 5.02 13.45 1.64
N CYS A 340 5.16 12.63 2.68
CA CYS A 340 5.06 11.17 2.55
C CYS A 340 3.68 10.75 2.02
N SER A 341 2.59 11.36 2.50
CA SER A 341 1.23 11.05 2.07
C SER A 341 1.00 11.34 0.59
N ILE A 342 1.51 12.47 0.10
CA ILE A 342 1.46 12.83 -1.31
C ILE A 342 2.25 11.82 -2.15
N GLY A 343 3.47 11.47 -1.73
CA GLY A 343 4.31 10.49 -2.45
C GLY A 343 3.72 9.09 -2.51
N LEU A 344 2.94 8.69 -1.49
CA LEU A 344 2.24 7.40 -1.42
C LEU A 344 0.83 7.43 -2.04
N ASN A 345 0.35 8.59 -2.45
CA ASN A 345 -1.04 8.79 -2.88
C ASN A 345 -2.05 8.26 -1.83
N MET A 346 -1.81 8.59 -0.57
CA MET A 346 -2.59 8.17 0.59
C MET A 346 -2.86 9.39 1.49
N PRO A 347 -4.10 9.65 1.93
CA PRO A 347 -4.40 10.73 2.84
C PRO A 347 -3.59 10.65 4.15
N LYS A 348 -3.19 11.82 4.67
CA LYS A 348 -2.37 11.92 5.89
C LYS A 348 -3.05 11.27 7.09
N GLU A 349 -4.36 11.44 7.22
CA GLU A 349 -5.17 10.91 8.32
C GLU A 349 -5.10 9.38 8.38
N ILE A 350 -5.05 8.74 7.22
CA ILE A 350 -4.94 7.29 7.09
C ILE A 350 -3.49 6.84 7.33
N LEU A 351 -2.52 7.56 6.79
CA LEU A 351 -1.09 7.26 6.98
C LEU A 351 -0.70 7.39 8.46
N ALA A 352 -1.13 8.46 9.11
CA ALA A 352 -0.87 8.73 10.53
C ALA A 352 -1.79 7.93 11.47
N LYS A 353 -2.85 7.30 10.96
CA LYS A 353 -3.94 6.65 11.73
C LYS A 353 -4.54 7.61 12.77
N ALA A 354 -4.62 8.90 12.45
CA ALA A 354 -5.09 9.97 13.32
C ALA A 354 -6.22 10.76 12.62
N PHE A 355 -7.44 10.55 13.09
CA PHE A 355 -8.67 11.15 12.55
C PHE A 355 -9.11 12.33 13.43
N ASN A 356 -8.27 13.39 13.47
CA ASN A 356 -8.53 14.59 14.27
C ASN A 356 -9.38 15.63 13.53
N ALA A 357 -9.73 15.37 12.27
CA ALA A 357 -10.58 16.24 11.46
C ALA A 357 -12.07 15.98 11.72
N SER A 358 -12.93 16.88 11.21
CA SER A 358 -14.37 16.68 11.28
C SER A 358 -14.79 15.38 10.58
N TYR A 359 -15.92 14.81 10.97
CA TYR A 359 -16.49 13.60 10.36
C TYR A 359 -16.54 13.68 8.83
N SER A 360 -17.00 14.81 8.29
CA SER A 360 -17.11 15.02 6.83
C SER A 360 -15.74 15.04 6.15
N ALA A 361 -14.73 15.64 6.75
CA ALA A 361 -13.36 15.67 6.22
C ALA A 361 -12.72 14.27 6.25
N SER A 362 -12.87 13.54 7.35
CA SER A 362 -12.37 12.15 7.47
C SER A 362 -13.04 11.21 6.46
N ARG A 363 -14.35 11.39 6.23
CA ARG A 363 -15.08 10.64 5.20
C ARG A 363 -14.59 10.97 3.79
N ALA A 364 -14.38 12.24 3.48
CA ALA A 364 -13.85 12.66 2.18
C ALA A 364 -12.47 12.06 1.92
N ALA A 365 -11.58 12.07 2.91
CA ALA A 365 -10.26 11.46 2.84
C ALA A 365 -10.34 9.95 2.60
N LEU A 366 -11.22 9.23 3.30
CA LEU A 366 -11.42 7.80 3.10
C LEU A 366 -11.97 7.49 1.70
N MET A 367 -12.90 8.28 1.18
CA MET A 367 -13.46 8.10 -0.17
C MET A 367 -12.41 8.33 -1.26
N ASP A 368 -11.53 9.30 -1.09
CA ASP A 368 -10.43 9.57 -2.03
C ASP A 368 -9.42 8.39 -2.04
N ALA A 369 -8.99 7.96 -0.87
CA ALA A 369 -8.15 6.77 -0.73
C ALA A 369 -8.78 5.52 -1.34
N TRP A 370 -10.07 5.32 -1.10
CA TRP A 370 -10.81 4.17 -1.63
C TRP A 370 -10.83 4.11 -3.16
N ARG A 371 -10.95 5.25 -3.83
CA ARG A 371 -10.84 5.30 -5.31
C ARG A 371 -9.49 4.77 -5.78
N THR A 372 -8.42 5.20 -5.15
CA THR A 372 -7.06 4.72 -5.44
C THR A 372 -6.94 3.22 -5.22
N TRP A 373 -7.38 2.72 -4.06
CA TRP A 373 -7.27 1.29 -3.72
C TRP A 373 -8.15 0.39 -4.58
N LYS A 374 -9.30 0.86 -5.04
CA LYS A 374 -10.13 0.14 -6.01
C LYS A 374 -9.41 -0.05 -7.35
N ILE A 375 -8.67 0.96 -7.81
CA ILE A 375 -7.85 0.86 -9.03
C ILE A 375 -6.72 -0.16 -8.81
N GLU A 376 -6.05 -0.12 -7.66
CA GLU A 376 -4.99 -1.05 -7.29
C GLU A 376 -5.50 -2.50 -7.20
N ARG A 377 -6.64 -2.72 -6.56
CA ARG A 377 -7.31 -4.02 -6.50
C ARG A 377 -7.64 -4.55 -7.89
N THR A 378 -8.20 -3.71 -8.75
CA THR A 378 -8.52 -4.07 -10.13
C THR A 378 -7.27 -4.43 -10.93
N TRP A 379 -6.18 -3.71 -10.71
CA TRP A 379 -4.89 -4.02 -11.33
C TRP A 379 -4.37 -5.39 -10.88
N LEU A 380 -4.38 -5.67 -9.57
CA LEU A 380 -3.94 -6.95 -9.01
C LEU A 380 -4.83 -8.11 -9.51
N ALA A 381 -6.15 -7.93 -9.49
CA ALA A 381 -7.10 -8.90 -9.99
C ALA A 381 -6.84 -9.25 -11.47
N ARG A 382 -6.64 -8.25 -12.32
CA ARG A 382 -6.39 -8.45 -13.76
C ARG A 382 -5.00 -9.03 -14.07
N ARG A 383 -3.99 -8.70 -13.27
CA ARG A 383 -2.60 -9.11 -13.54
C ARG A 383 -2.21 -10.42 -12.86
N MET A 384 -2.87 -10.78 -11.78
CA MET A 384 -2.59 -12.00 -11.01
C MET A 384 -3.79 -12.94 -10.97
N CYS A 385 -4.92 -12.51 -10.39
CA CYS A 385 -6.02 -13.41 -10.09
C CYS A 385 -6.67 -14.00 -11.36
N GLN A 386 -6.98 -13.15 -12.32
CA GLN A 386 -7.58 -13.57 -13.58
C GLN A 386 -6.71 -14.55 -14.38
N PRO A 387 -5.43 -14.27 -14.64
CA PRO A 387 -4.56 -15.24 -15.34
C PRO A 387 -4.39 -16.58 -14.60
N ILE A 388 -4.37 -16.56 -13.26
CA ILE A 388 -4.28 -17.79 -12.47
C ILE A 388 -5.58 -18.58 -12.56
N TYR A 389 -6.73 -17.92 -12.51
CA TYR A 389 -8.04 -18.56 -12.71
C TYR A 389 -8.17 -19.22 -14.08
N GLU A 390 -7.74 -18.54 -15.14
CA GLU A 390 -7.75 -19.08 -16.50
C GLU A 390 -6.91 -20.36 -16.62
N GLU A 391 -5.73 -20.41 -15.99
CA GLU A 391 -4.88 -21.61 -15.99
C GLU A 391 -5.40 -22.69 -15.04
N TRP A 392 -6.01 -22.31 -13.90
CA TRP A 392 -6.68 -23.24 -13.01
C TRP A 392 -7.90 -23.88 -13.68
N LEU A 393 -8.72 -23.09 -14.37
CA LEU A 393 -9.89 -23.60 -15.10
C LEU A 393 -9.45 -24.54 -16.23
N ALA A 394 -8.42 -24.18 -16.97
CA ALA A 394 -7.86 -25.05 -18.01
C ALA A 394 -7.36 -26.39 -17.43
N ASP A 395 -6.69 -26.38 -16.28
CA ASP A 395 -6.26 -27.60 -15.58
C ASP A 395 -7.46 -28.42 -15.09
N ALA A 396 -8.48 -27.77 -14.50
CA ALA A 396 -9.70 -28.42 -14.03
C ALA A 396 -10.53 -29.06 -15.16
N VAL A 397 -10.63 -28.40 -16.31
CA VAL A 397 -11.29 -28.94 -17.51
C VAL A 397 -10.51 -30.11 -18.10
N ALA A 398 -9.17 -29.98 -18.18
CA ALA A 398 -8.30 -31.07 -18.68
C ALA A 398 -8.33 -32.31 -17.77
N LEU A 399 -8.58 -32.12 -16.48
CA LEU A 399 -8.75 -33.21 -15.51
C LEU A 399 -10.18 -33.78 -15.47
N GLY A 400 -11.12 -33.22 -16.22
CA GLY A 400 -12.54 -33.62 -16.21
C GLY A 400 -13.29 -33.27 -14.92
N ILE A 401 -12.78 -32.34 -14.12
CA ILE A 401 -13.40 -31.84 -12.87
C ILE A 401 -14.55 -30.88 -13.21
N ILE A 402 -14.35 -30.06 -14.23
CA ILE A 402 -15.32 -29.08 -14.73
C ILE A 402 -15.60 -29.37 -16.18
N ASP A 403 -16.88 -29.43 -16.53
CA ASP A 403 -17.33 -29.58 -17.92
C ASP A 403 -17.43 -28.22 -18.59
N ALA A 404 -16.69 -28.04 -19.68
CA ALA A 404 -16.67 -26.82 -20.49
C ALA A 404 -16.46 -27.17 -21.97
N PRO A 405 -17.52 -27.53 -22.66
CA PRO A 405 -17.45 -27.92 -24.08
C PRO A 405 -16.82 -26.81 -24.94
N GLY A 406 -15.93 -27.21 -25.85
CA GLY A 406 -15.27 -26.26 -26.75
C GLY A 406 -14.09 -25.50 -26.16
N PHE A 407 -13.77 -25.64 -24.88
CA PHE A 407 -12.78 -24.87 -24.16
C PHE A 407 -11.38 -24.84 -24.80
N PHE A 408 -10.92 -25.98 -25.34
CA PHE A 408 -9.59 -26.09 -25.96
C PHE A 408 -9.61 -25.96 -27.48
N SER A 409 -10.78 -26.00 -28.11
CA SER A 409 -10.89 -25.96 -29.56
C SER A 409 -11.14 -24.58 -30.13
N ASP A 410 -11.77 -23.70 -29.36
CA ASP A 410 -12.12 -22.33 -29.77
C ASP A 410 -11.67 -21.29 -28.73
N PRO A 411 -10.81 -20.33 -29.11
CA PRO A 411 -10.38 -19.25 -28.21
C PRO A 411 -11.53 -18.34 -27.71
N PHE A 412 -12.57 -18.13 -28.50
CA PHE A 412 -13.73 -17.31 -28.09
C PHE A 412 -14.57 -18.03 -27.04
N ILE A 413 -14.83 -19.32 -27.27
CA ILE A 413 -15.52 -20.19 -26.30
C ILE A 413 -14.70 -20.28 -25.00
N ARG A 414 -13.37 -20.44 -25.09
CA ARG A 414 -12.50 -20.39 -23.90
C ARG A 414 -12.63 -19.07 -23.16
N ALA A 415 -12.61 -17.93 -23.87
CA ALA A 415 -12.76 -16.62 -23.26
C ALA A 415 -14.13 -16.45 -22.58
N ALA A 416 -15.21 -16.97 -23.20
CA ALA A 416 -16.55 -16.95 -22.64
C ALA A 416 -16.65 -17.73 -21.32
N TRP A 417 -16.05 -18.92 -21.23
CA TRP A 417 -15.97 -19.71 -19.99
C TRP A 417 -15.09 -19.04 -18.91
N CYS A 418 -14.02 -18.35 -19.30
CA CYS A 418 -13.06 -17.73 -18.37
C CYS A 418 -13.53 -16.36 -17.86
N ARG A 419 -14.64 -15.83 -18.34
CA ARG A 419 -15.13 -14.50 -17.92
C ARG A 419 -15.49 -14.50 -16.45
N SER A 420 -14.97 -13.52 -15.70
CA SER A 420 -15.15 -13.44 -14.26
C SER A 420 -15.09 -12.00 -13.74
N SER A 421 -15.58 -11.81 -12.54
CA SER A 421 -15.45 -10.59 -11.74
C SER A 421 -14.70 -10.92 -10.46
N TRP A 422 -13.94 -9.97 -9.97
CA TRP A 422 -13.12 -10.14 -8.77
C TRP A 422 -13.54 -9.12 -7.72
N CYS A 423 -14.01 -9.62 -6.60
CA CYS A 423 -14.61 -8.83 -5.54
C CYS A 423 -13.81 -8.95 -4.25
N GLY A 424 -13.74 -7.89 -3.50
CA GLY A 424 -13.11 -7.84 -2.18
C GLY A 424 -13.87 -6.86 -1.30
N ASP A 425 -13.53 -6.84 -0.02
CA ASP A 425 -14.24 -6.03 0.98
C ASP A 425 -14.46 -4.58 0.54
N GLY A 426 -15.61 -4.04 0.91
CA GLY A 426 -15.97 -2.64 0.65
C GLY A 426 -15.28 -1.66 1.60
N PRO A 427 -15.54 -0.34 1.47
CA PRO A 427 -14.94 0.68 2.33
C PRO A 427 -15.42 0.63 3.78
N GLY A 428 -16.40 -0.20 4.08
CA GLY A 428 -17.14 -0.18 5.34
C GLY A 428 -18.14 0.97 5.40
N ALA A 429 -19.10 0.87 6.33
CA ALA A 429 -20.13 1.89 6.56
C ALA A 429 -19.72 2.76 7.74
N LEU A 430 -19.59 4.07 7.55
CA LEU A 430 -19.38 5.03 8.64
C LEU A 430 -20.69 5.36 9.36
N ASP A 431 -21.81 5.40 8.63
CA ASP A 431 -23.17 5.55 9.14
C ASP A 431 -24.06 4.48 8.48
N PRO A 432 -24.16 3.28 9.09
CA PRO A 432 -24.84 2.15 8.47
C PRO A 432 -26.30 2.43 8.10
N LEU A 433 -27.00 3.25 8.90
CA LEU A 433 -28.41 3.55 8.64
C LEU A 433 -28.59 4.43 7.42
N LYS A 434 -27.82 5.52 7.32
CA LYS A 434 -27.88 6.42 6.15
C LYS A 434 -27.42 5.74 4.88
N GLU A 435 -26.40 4.90 4.96
CA GLU A 435 -25.89 4.18 3.80
C GLU A 435 -26.86 3.10 3.33
N ALA A 436 -27.50 2.35 4.25
CA ALA A 436 -28.54 1.38 3.91
C ALA A 436 -29.76 2.06 3.27
N THR A 437 -30.21 3.21 3.80
CA THR A 437 -31.33 3.98 3.22
C THR A 437 -30.97 4.53 1.83
N ALA A 438 -29.73 4.99 1.65
CA ALA A 438 -29.28 5.47 0.34
C ALA A 438 -29.18 4.32 -0.67
N ALA A 439 -28.71 3.13 -0.27
CA ALA A 439 -28.69 1.93 -1.11
C ALA A 439 -30.10 1.49 -1.53
N GLU A 440 -31.05 1.45 -0.57
CA GLU A 440 -32.45 1.18 -0.85
C GLU A 440 -33.03 2.13 -1.92
N LYS A 441 -32.76 3.43 -1.76
CA LYS A 441 -33.21 4.44 -2.74
C LYS A 441 -32.57 4.27 -4.12
N ARG A 442 -31.27 3.96 -4.20
CA ARG A 442 -30.60 3.71 -5.48
C ARG A 442 -31.15 2.50 -6.22
N ILE A 443 -31.48 1.42 -5.47
CA ILE A 443 -32.13 0.23 -6.04
C ILE A 443 -33.54 0.57 -6.50
N GLU A 444 -34.31 1.28 -5.67
CA GLU A 444 -35.71 1.65 -5.97
C GLU A 444 -35.85 2.48 -7.25
N ILE A 445 -34.92 3.43 -7.49
CA ILE A 445 -34.93 4.27 -8.71
C ILE A 445 -34.20 3.60 -9.90
N GLY A 446 -33.70 2.37 -9.76
CA GLY A 446 -33.02 1.64 -10.81
C GLY A 446 -31.61 2.15 -11.17
N GLN A 447 -30.99 2.91 -10.28
CA GLN A 447 -29.62 3.41 -10.49
C GLN A 447 -28.56 2.33 -10.31
N THR A 448 -28.85 1.32 -9.50
CA THR A 448 -27.98 0.19 -9.19
C THR A 448 -28.79 -1.08 -8.95
N THR A 449 -28.13 -2.23 -8.96
CA THR A 449 -28.73 -3.52 -8.66
C THR A 449 -28.40 -3.97 -7.24
N LEU A 450 -29.20 -4.89 -6.68
CA LEU A 450 -28.91 -5.48 -5.36
C LEU A 450 -27.55 -6.19 -5.35
N ALA A 451 -27.17 -6.81 -6.46
CA ALA A 451 -25.88 -7.48 -6.61
C ALA A 451 -24.71 -6.47 -6.52
N GLU A 452 -24.82 -5.32 -7.19
CA GLU A 452 -23.80 -4.26 -7.15
C GLU A 452 -23.68 -3.62 -5.77
N GLU A 453 -24.81 -3.38 -5.07
CA GLU A 453 -24.78 -2.83 -3.71
C GLU A 453 -24.14 -3.80 -2.71
N ILE A 454 -24.42 -5.10 -2.83
CA ILE A 454 -23.78 -6.12 -1.97
C ILE A 454 -22.29 -6.19 -2.21
N VAL A 455 -21.85 -6.18 -3.48
CA VAL A 455 -20.42 -6.14 -3.82
C VAL A 455 -19.76 -4.85 -3.29
N ALA A 456 -20.46 -3.72 -3.39
CA ALA A 456 -19.94 -2.45 -2.91
C ALA A 456 -19.85 -2.39 -1.38
N TYR A 457 -20.75 -3.06 -0.66
CA TYR A 457 -20.81 -3.04 0.81
C TYR A 457 -19.73 -3.92 1.45
N ASP A 458 -19.65 -5.19 1.06
CA ASP A 458 -18.76 -6.18 1.69
C ASP A 458 -18.04 -7.12 0.71
N GLY A 459 -18.11 -6.85 -0.60
CA GLY A 459 -17.50 -7.72 -1.61
C GLY A 459 -18.18 -9.07 -1.79
N GLY A 460 -19.32 -9.29 -1.15
CA GLY A 460 -20.03 -10.56 -1.15
C GLY A 460 -20.74 -10.88 -2.47
N ASP A 461 -21.12 -12.15 -2.64
CA ASP A 461 -21.94 -12.63 -3.75
C ASP A 461 -23.43 -12.57 -3.40
N TRP A 462 -24.20 -11.86 -4.23
CA TRP A 462 -25.65 -11.74 -4.08
C TRP A 462 -26.35 -13.09 -4.13
N GLU A 463 -25.97 -13.98 -5.04
CA GLU A 463 -26.64 -15.27 -5.20
C GLU A 463 -26.43 -16.17 -3.99
N GLN A 464 -25.23 -16.19 -3.40
CA GLN A 464 -24.97 -16.93 -2.18
C GLN A 464 -25.78 -16.37 -1.01
N LYS A 465 -25.79 -15.06 -0.84
CA LYS A 465 -26.57 -14.38 0.21
C LYS A 465 -28.07 -14.62 0.02
N HIS A 466 -28.56 -14.55 -1.22
CA HIS A 466 -29.97 -14.81 -1.51
C HIS A 466 -30.36 -16.24 -1.18
N ARG A 467 -29.55 -17.23 -1.58
CA ARG A 467 -29.77 -18.65 -1.25
C ARG A 467 -29.77 -18.88 0.27
N GLN A 468 -28.84 -18.27 0.98
CA GLN A 468 -28.77 -18.35 2.44
C GLN A 468 -30.00 -17.71 3.08
N ARG A 469 -30.37 -16.51 2.67
CA ARG A 469 -31.58 -15.80 3.15
C ARG A 469 -32.85 -16.61 2.89
N ALA A 470 -32.98 -17.23 1.72
CA ALA A 470 -34.10 -18.06 1.40
C ALA A 470 -34.21 -19.34 2.27
N ARG A 471 -33.05 -19.89 2.72
CA ARG A 471 -33.01 -20.99 3.70
C ARG A 471 -33.47 -20.49 5.06
N GLU A 472 -32.92 -19.39 5.54
CA GLU A 472 -33.26 -18.81 6.83
C GLU A 472 -34.75 -18.42 6.94
N VAL A 473 -35.34 -17.90 5.86
CA VAL A 473 -36.78 -17.62 5.81
C VAL A 473 -37.59 -18.91 5.95
N ARG A 474 -37.25 -19.93 5.19
CA ARG A 474 -37.95 -21.24 5.26
C ARG A 474 -37.80 -21.92 6.63
N ASP A 475 -36.61 -21.84 7.24
CA ASP A 475 -36.37 -22.42 8.55
C ASP A 475 -37.15 -21.65 9.63
N ARG A 476 -37.24 -20.34 9.55
CA ARG A 476 -38.06 -19.51 10.46
C ARG A 476 -39.56 -19.82 10.31
N GLU A 477 -40.03 -19.94 9.08
CA GLU A 477 -41.42 -20.33 8.81
C GLU A 477 -41.73 -21.72 9.40
N ARG A 478 -40.85 -22.71 9.19
CA ARG A 478 -40.97 -24.06 9.74
C ARG A 478 -41.01 -24.09 11.26
N ASP A 479 -40.15 -23.26 11.90
CA ASP A 479 -39.97 -23.22 13.35
C ASP A 479 -40.95 -22.25 14.02
N GLY A 480 -41.89 -21.64 13.28
CA GLY A 480 -42.91 -20.73 13.77
C GLY A 480 -42.37 -19.37 14.26
N LEU A 481 -41.16 -19.00 13.86
CA LEU A 481 -40.55 -17.70 14.15
C LEU A 481 -41.10 -16.64 13.18
N GLN A 482 -41.31 -15.41 13.70
CA GLN A 482 -41.75 -14.31 12.82
C GLN A 482 -40.70 -14.07 11.73
N VAL A 483 -41.10 -14.16 10.47
CA VAL A 483 -40.32 -13.70 9.35
C VAL A 483 -40.28 -12.18 9.41
N PRO A 484 -39.10 -11.52 9.40
CA PRO A 484 -39.04 -10.09 9.27
C PRO A 484 -39.73 -9.69 7.97
N VAL A 485 -40.94 -9.18 8.07
CA VAL A 485 -41.65 -8.61 6.92
C VAL A 485 -40.81 -7.41 6.51
N GLY A 486 -40.30 -7.42 5.30
CA GLY A 486 -39.72 -6.22 4.71
C GLY A 486 -40.67 -5.08 4.93
N THR A 487 -40.18 -3.98 5.46
CA THR A 487 -40.94 -2.79 5.81
C THR A 487 -42.01 -2.53 4.76
N LYS A 488 -43.26 -2.65 5.13
CA LYS A 488 -44.37 -2.15 4.31
C LYS A 488 -44.02 -0.70 3.99
N ALA A 489 -44.08 -0.35 2.74
CA ALA A 489 -43.99 1.03 2.30
C ALA A 489 -44.79 1.91 3.25
N PRO A 490 -44.29 3.03 3.74
CA PRO A 490 -45.03 3.90 4.60
C PRO A 490 -46.32 4.25 3.88
N THR A 491 -47.44 3.74 4.37
CA THR A 491 -48.75 4.19 3.96
C THR A 491 -48.75 5.70 4.11
N SER A 492 -48.84 6.38 2.97
CA SER A 492 -48.98 7.83 2.92
C SER A 492 -50.06 8.26 3.92
N LYS A 493 -49.63 8.82 5.07
CA LYS A 493 -50.55 9.57 5.92
C LYS A 493 -51.01 10.77 5.12
N PRO A 494 -52.31 11.09 5.11
CA PRO A 494 -52.81 12.30 4.48
C PRO A 494 -52.15 13.52 5.13
N LEU A 495 -51.74 14.47 4.31
CA LEU A 495 -51.29 15.79 4.75
C LEU A 495 -52.44 16.49 5.51
N SER A 496 -52.47 16.39 6.80
CA SER A 496 -53.21 17.30 7.64
C SER A 496 -52.53 17.40 9.00
N GLN A 497 -52.12 18.62 9.28
CA GLN A 497 -51.50 19.17 10.47
C GLN A 497 -49.98 19.30 10.43
N GLN A 498 -49.58 20.47 9.92
CA GLN A 498 -48.33 21.12 10.22
C GLN A 498 -48.27 21.44 11.70
N GLU A 499 -47.53 20.70 12.49
CA GLU A 499 -46.99 21.21 13.75
C GLU A 499 -45.75 22.04 13.43
N LYS A 500 -45.74 23.29 13.89
CA LYS A 500 -44.62 24.22 13.82
C LYS A 500 -43.41 23.60 14.52
N PRO A 501 -42.19 23.76 13.98
CA PRO A 501 -41.00 23.36 14.70
C PRO A 501 -40.80 24.28 15.90
N ASP A 502 -40.68 23.66 17.07
CA ASP A 502 -40.26 24.26 18.32
C ASP A 502 -38.85 24.80 18.19
N GLN A 503 -38.68 26.09 18.38
CA GLN A 503 -37.39 26.75 18.47
C GLN A 503 -36.85 26.50 19.88
N SER A 504 -35.82 25.71 20.02
CA SER A 504 -34.97 25.73 21.20
C SER A 504 -33.52 25.48 20.85
N ASP A 505 -32.76 26.53 21.10
CA ASP A 505 -31.37 26.58 21.51
C ASP A 505 -30.28 26.08 20.55
N ASP A 506 -29.89 26.96 19.63
CA ASP A 506 -28.52 27.06 19.16
C ASP A 506 -27.75 28.02 20.09
N PRO A 507 -26.56 27.66 20.57
CA PRO A 507 -25.71 28.60 21.31
C PRO A 507 -25.09 29.62 20.35
N GLU A 508 -25.22 30.89 20.76
CA GLU A 508 -24.70 32.10 20.13
C GLU A 508 -23.23 31.98 19.79
N ASP A 509 -22.89 32.16 18.49
CA ASP A 509 -21.55 32.50 18.04
C ASP A 509 -21.20 33.93 18.48
N PRO A 510 -20.01 34.21 18.98
CA PRO A 510 -19.61 35.56 19.37
C PRO A 510 -19.44 36.44 18.12
N GLU A 511 -20.17 37.56 18.15
CA GLU A 511 -20.11 38.64 17.16
C GLU A 511 -18.67 39.10 16.90
N ASP A 512 -18.32 39.14 15.63
CA ASP A 512 -17.12 39.79 15.12
C ASP A 512 -17.41 41.30 14.91
N PRO A 513 -16.78 42.23 15.66
CA PRO A 513 -17.04 43.65 15.54
C PRO A 513 -16.08 44.29 14.50
N ASP A 514 -16.24 44.05 13.21
CA ASP A 514 -15.65 44.95 12.19
C ASP A 514 -16.23 44.74 10.78
N SER A 515 -17.49 45.20 10.58
CA SER A 515 -18.05 45.37 9.23
C SER A 515 -18.84 46.64 9.06
N SER A 516 -18.32 47.75 9.58
CA SER A 516 -18.90 49.08 9.31
C SER A 516 -17.81 50.08 8.96
N GLN A 517 -17.12 49.90 7.83
CA GLN A 517 -16.43 50.97 7.08
C GLN A 517 -15.86 50.43 5.76
N LEU A 518 -16.68 50.36 4.74
CA LEU A 518 -16.21 50.36 3.33
C LEU A 518 -17.42 50.54 2.37
N GLN A 519 -18.12 51.65 2.53
CA GLN A 519 -18.88 52.24 1.46
C GLN A 519 -18.53 53.74 1.46
N LEU A 520 -17.65 54.13 0.54
CA LEU A 520 -17.57 55.46 -0.08
C LEU A 520 -16.19 55.62 -0.73
N SER A 521 -16.09 55.29 -1.98
CA SER A 521 -15.39 56.11 -3.01
C SER A 521 -15.31 55.34 -4.32
N LEU A 522 -16.25 55.62 -5.20
CA LEU A 522 -16.11 55.57 -6.64
C LEU A 522 -16.94 56.72 -7.17
N ALA A 523 -16.23 57.82 -7.36
CA ALA A 523 -16.54 58.84 -8.36
C ALA A 523 -15.30 58.99 -9.25
#